data_ef1d60bd203854b6b68123415fb270cf
#
_entry.id   ef1d60bd203854b6b68123415fb270cf
#
_cell.length_a   1.000
_cell.length_b   1.000
_cell.length_c   1.000
_cell.angle_alpha   90.00
_cell.angle_beta   90.00
_cell.angle_gamma   90.00
#
_symmetry.space_group_name_H-M   'P 1'
#
loop_
_entity.id
_entity.type
_entity.pdbx_description
1 polymer ?
#
loop_
_entity_poly.entity_id
_entity_poly.type
_entity_poly.pdbx_seq_one_letter_code
_entity_poly.pdbx_strand_id
1 'polypeptide(L)'
;MEALRIIIEEHQNLWRVAATLDSLASEIKQGQQVDTGFFTALFDYIDQFMDGCHQAKEDHHLFPALRQRSPQAAAVLDRLQAEHRNGPEMLLALRGKMNSAMQSEAHRNDFVEALRTYAQSVKAHIRTEEKDVMPLARTSLTAEDWQSIDEAFGNNADPVFGGEAKAEFRQTLHRLVHLAPAPAGLGAHEAGSLTTGTAKPTGELLLSVTGMESCYGRIKALKGLDVEVHKGELVALVGANGAGKTTFMRTHSGVQPMSAGKILFAGEDISRLRADLRVRRGICQSPEGRQVF
;
A
#
# COMPACT_ATOMS: atom_id res chain seq x y z
N MET A 1 -19.48 -8.49 6.93
CA MET A 1 -18.99 -7.26 6.25
C MET A 1 -17.46 -7.29 6.10
N GLU A 2 -16.92 -8.45 5.83
CA GLU A 2 -15.49 -8.66 5.55
C GLU A 2 -15.09 -7.97 4.22
N ALA A 3 -15.97 -8.00 3.21
CA ALA A 3 -15.74 -7.34 1.93
C ALA A 3 -15.40 -5.86 2.07
N LEU A 4 -16.08 -5.12 2.94
CA LEU A 4 -15.75 -3.70 3.17
C LEU A 4 -14.33 -3.49 3.69
N ARG A 5 -13.83 -4.39 4.54
CA ARG A 5 -12.44 -4.35 5.01
C ARG A 5 -11.47 -4.60 3.85
N ILE A 6 -11.78 -5.60 3.03
CA ILE A 6 -10.96 -5.96 1.85
C ILE A 6 -10.93 -4.79 0.86
N ILE A 7 -12.09 -4.22 0.52
CA ILE A 7 -12.19 -3.07 -0.40
C ILE A 7 -11.34 -1.89 0.11
N ILE A 8 -11.43 -1.55 1.39
CA ILE A 8 -10.63 -0.46 1.97
C ILE A 8 -9.12 -0.77 1.90
N GLU A 9 -8.71 -2.02 2.14
CA GLU A 9 -7.31 -2.43 1.98
C GLU A 9 -6.85 -2.35 0.52
N GLU A 10 -7.67 -2.79 -0.42
CA GLU A 10 -7.43 -2.68 -1.86
C GLU A 10 -7.34 -1.20 -2.28
N HIS A 11 -8.23 -0.32 -1.81
CA HIS A 11 -8.18 1.14 -2.03
C HIS A 11 -6.88 1.76 -1.51
N GLN A 12 -6.39 1.35 -0.34
CA GLN A 12 -5.10 1.83 0.17
C GLN A 12 -3.94 1.46 -0.76
N ASN A 13 -3.97 0.27 -1.34
CA ASN A 13 -2.96 -0.18 -2.28
C ASN A 13 -3.03 0.61 -3.59
N LEU A 14 -4.22 0.80 -4.14
CA LEU A 14 -4.44 1.61 -5.34
C LEU A 14 -4.05 3.07 -5.12
N TRP A 15 -4.33 3.61 -3.93
CA TRP A 15 -3.88 4.95 -3.54
C TRP A 15 -2.35 5.08 -3.54
N ARG A 16 -1.62 4.06 -3.03
CA ARG A 16 -0.15 4.02 -3.08
C ARG A 16 0.36 4.03 -4.51
N VAL A 17 -0.26 3.24 -5.39
CA VAL A 17 0.05 3.24 -6.82
C VAL A 17 -0.13 4.63 -7.43
N ALA A 18 -1.27 5.26 -7.21
CA ALA A 18 -1.55 6.60 -7.72
C ALA A 18 -0.58 7.65 -7.15
N ALA A 19 -0.21 7.56 -5.87
CA ALA A 19 0.79 8.44 -5.25
C ALA A 19 2.18 8.24 -5.86
N THR A 20 2.54 7.00 -6.18
CA THR A 20 3.81 6.68 -6.85
C THR A 20 3.84 7.25 -8.26
N LEU A 21 2.75 7.16 -9.02
CA LEU A 21 2.67 7.78 -10.36
C LEU A 21 2.87 9.31 -10.30
N ASP A 22 2.29 9.99 -9.31
CA ASP A 22 2.50 11.44 -9.11
C ASP A 22 3.96 11.79 -8.77
N SER A 23 4.62 10.97 -7.93
CA SER A 23 6.04 11.14 -7.57
C SER A 23 6.91 10.98 -8.80
N LEU A 24 6.75 9.87 -9.53
CA LEU A 24 7.50 9.59 -10.75
C LEU A 24 7.28 10.65 -11.84
N ALA A 25 6.05 11.15 -12.00
CA ALA A 25 5.76 12.25 -12.91
C ALA A 25 6.56 13.51 -12.54
N SER A 26 6.72 13.77 -11.24
CA SER A 26 7.51 14.92 -10.76
C SER A 26 9.00 14.73 -10.98
N GLU A 27 9.52 13.52 -10.77
CA GLU A 27 10.93 13.16 -11.00
C GLU A 27 11.29 13.22 -12.50
N ILE A 28 10.43 12.68 -13.37
CA ILE A 28 10.61 12.75 -14.84
C ILE A 28 10.61 14.20 -15.31
N LYS A 29 9.74 15.06 -14.75
CA LYS A 29 9.72 16.49 -15.05
C LYS A 29 11.01 17.20 -14.62
N GLN A 30 11.68 16.72 -13.58
CA GLN A 30 12.98 17.22 -13.11
C GLN A 30 14.17 16.65 -13.89
N GLY A 31 13.95 15.81 -14.90
CA GLY A 31 14.97 15.29 -15.80
C GLY A 31 15.38 13.84 -15.54
N GLN A 32 14.72 13.14 -14.61
CA GLN A 32 14.96 11.71 -14.42
C GLN A 32 14.54 10.91 -15.65
N GLN A 33 15.29 9.87 -15.98
CA GLN A 33 14.99 9.00 -17.11
C GLN A 33 13.75 8.15 -16.85
N VAL A 34 12.97 7.89 -17.90
CA VAL A 34 11.81 7.00 -17.86
C VAL A 34 12.27 5.55 -17.80
N ASP A 35 12.04 4.87 -16.69
CA ASP A 35 12.27 3.44 -16.56
C ASP A 35 11.09 2.66 -17.15
N THR A 36 11.18 2.35 -18.43
CA THR A 36 10.11 1.67 -19.17
C THR A 36 9.80 0.28 -18.61
N GLY A 37 10.80 -0.42 -18.08
CA GLY A 37 10.60 -1.75 -17.47
C GLY A 37 9.75 -1.66 -16.21
N PHE A 38 10.03 -0.68 -15.36
CA PHE A 38 9.23 -0.44 -14.16
C PHE A 38 7.80 0.00 -14.51
N PHE A 39 7.62 0.95 -15.42
CA PHE A 39 6.29 1.39 -15.82
C PHE A 39 5.48 0.27 -16.48
N THR A 40 6.12 -0.58 -17.29
CA THR A 40 5.44 -1.76 -17.87
C THR A 40 4.90 -2.65 -16.77
N ALA A 41 5.73 -3.05 -15.81
CA ALA A 41 5.30 -3.89 -14.70
C ALA A 41 4.21 -3.23 -13.83
N LEU A 42 4.30 -1.90 -13.62
CA LEU A 42 3.29 -1.14 -12.89
C LEU A 42 1.96 -1.09 -13.64
N PHE A 43 1.98 -0.86 -14.94
CA PHE A 43 0.77 -0.85 -15.78
C PHE A 43 0.15 -2.25 -15.91
N ASP A 44 0.97 -3.31 -15.95
CA ASP A 44 0.48 -4.68 -15.92
C ASP A 44 -0.20 -5.02 -14.59
N TYR A 45 0.32 -4.51 -13.48
CA TYR A 45 -0.34 -4.62 -12.18
C TYR A 45 -1.69 -3.90 -12.16
N ILE A 46 -1.75 -2.65 -12.66
CA ILE A 46 -3.00 -1.89 -12.71
C ILE A 46 -4.06 -2.65 -13.53
N ASP A 47 -3.70 -3.11 -14.72
CA ASP A 47 -4.58 -3.85 -15.61
C ASP A 47 -5.11 -5.15 -14.96
N GLN A 48 -4.21 -5.95 -14.40
CA GLN A 48 -4.58 -7.24 -13.81
C GLN A 48 -5.36 -7.13 -12.50
N PHE A 49 -4.98 -6.20 -11.64
CA PHE A 49 -5.57 -6.11 -10.31
C PHE A 49 -6.68 -5.07 -10.24
N MET A 50 -6.46 -3.82 -10.65
CA MET A 50 -7.48 -2.79 -10.55
C MET A 50 -8.65 -3.09 -11.48
N ASP A 51 -8.37 -3.24 -12.77
CA ASP A 51 -9.41 -3.42 -13.77
C ASP A 51 -9.94 -4.87 -13.78
N GLY A 52 -9.04 -5.86 -13.78
CA GLY A 52 -9.39 -7.27 -13.92
C GLY A 52 -9.91 -7.95 -12.64
N CYS A 53 -9.65 -7.41 -11.45
CA CYS A 53 -10.02 -8.04 -10.19
C CYS A 53 -10.89 -7.14 -9.31
N HIS A 54 -10.37 -5.98 -8.89
CA HIS A 54 -11.04 -5.10 -7.93
C HIS A 54 -12.35 -4.53 -8.50
N GLN A 55 -12.30 -3.78 -9.60
CA GLN A 55 -13.47 -3.18 -10.23
C GLN A 55 -14.48 -4.23 -10.74
N ALA A 56 -13.98 -5.38 -11.22
CA ALA A 56 -14.87 -6.48 -11.64
C ALA A 56 -15.70 -7.02 -10.47
N LYS A 57 -15.14 -7.13 -9.26
CA LYS A 57 -15.90 -7.55 -8.07
C LYS A 57 -16.97 -6.53 -7.69
N GLU A 58 -16.66 -5.25 -7.79
CA GLU A 58 -17.63 -4.17 -7.52
C GLU A 58 -18.77 -4.18 -8.52
N ASP A 59 -18.45 -4.21 -9.81
CA ASP A 59 -19.42 -4.20 -10.90
C ASP A 59 -20.35 -5.43 -10.91
N HIS A 60 -19.84 -6.61 -10.52
CA HIS A 60 -20.62 -7.84 -10.56
C HIS A 60 -21.35 -8.15 -9.23
N HIS A 61 -20.88 -7.66 -8.10
CA HIS A 61 -21.44 -8.03 -6.80
C HIS A 61 -21.94 -6.86 -5.98
N LEU A 62 -21.09 -5.84 -5.71
CA LEU A 62 -21.45 -4.74 -4.82
C LEU A 62 -22.47 -3.78 -5.45
N PHE A 63 -22.18 -3.29 -6.66
CA PHE A 63 -23.01 -2.27 -7.32
C PHE A 63 -24.40 -2.77 -7.69
N PRO A 64 -24.59 -4.00 -8.22
CA PRO A 64 -25.92 -4.55 -8.49
C PRO A 64 -26.76 -4.69 -7.22
N ALA A 65 -26.17 -5.22 -6.13
CA ALA A 65 -26.88 -5.37 -4.85
C ALA A 65 -27.28 -4.01 -4.29
N LEU A 66 -26.36 -3.03 -4.31
CA LEU A 66 -26.65 -1.68 -3.81
C LEU A 66 -27.68 -0.97 -4.66
N ARG A 67 -27.65 -1.10 -5.99
CA ARG A 67 -28.65 -0.53 -6.91
C ARG A 67 -30.06 -1.05 -6.61
N GLN A 68 -30.19 -2.34 -6.29
CA GLN A 68 -31.46 -2.95 -5.94
C GLN A 68 -32.00 -2.41 -4.61
N ARG A 69 -31.14 -2.22 -3.61
CA ARG A 69 -31.54 -1.79 -2.24
C ARG A 69 -31.67 -0.29 -2.08
N SER A 70 -30.93 0.49 -2.88
CA SER A 70 -30.84 1.95 -2.77
C SER A 70 -30.91 2.61 -4.14
N PRO A 71 -32.13 2.90 -4.69
CA PRO A 71 -32.26 3.57 -5.98
C PRO A 71 -31.55 4.93 -6.06
N GLN A 72 -31.38 5.62 -4.95
CA GLN A 72 -30.64 6.87 -4.86
C GLN A 72 -29.14 6.73 -5.18
N ALA A 73 -28.58 5.53 -5.09
CA ALA A 73 -27.20 5.26 -5.48
C ALA A 73 -27.01 5.20 -7.01
N ALA A 74 -28.07 5.09 -7.80
CA ALA A 74 -27.99 4.83 -9.23
C ALA A 74 -27.05 5.80 -9.97
N ALA A 75 -27.18 7.09 -9.75
CA ALA A 75 -26.37 8.09 -10.44
C ALA A 75 -24.87 8.03 -10.14
N VAL A 76 -24.49 7.75 -8.88
CA VAL A 76 -23.07 7.60 -8.50
C VAL A 76 -22.52 6.29 -9.04
N LEU A 77 -23.29 5.21 -9.01
CA LEU A 77 -22.89 3.92 -9.54
C LEU A 77 -22.71 3.95 -11.06
N ASP A 78 -23.62 4.63 -11.81
CA ASP A 78 -23.50 4.80 -13.26
C ASP A 78 -22.21 5.54 -13.63
N ARG A 79 -21.87 6.57 -12.86
CA ARG A 79 -20.61 7.31 -13.05
C ARG A 79 -19.40 6.44 -12.80
N LEU A 80 -19.34 5.73 -11.67
CA LEU A 80 -18.21 4.85 -11.33
C LEU A 80 -18.04 3.74 -12.36
N GLN A 81 -19.13 3.10 -12.81
CA GLN A 81 -19.08 2.11 -13.87
C GLN A 81 -18.63 2.70 -15.23
N ALA A 82 -18.91 3.96 -15.51
CA ALA A 82 -18.35 4.63 -16.68
C ALA A 82 -16.83 4.86 -16.52
N GLU A 83 -16.38 5.21 -15.31
CA GLU A 83 -14.94 5.34 -14.98
C GLU A 83 -14.23 3.99 -15.11
N HIS A 84 -14.82 2.86 -14.64
CA HIS A 84 -14.31 1.50 -14.82
C HIS A 84 -14.12 1.17 -16.32
N ARG A 85 -15.11 1.45 -17.15
CA ARG A 85 -15.00 1.19 -18.60
C ARG A 85 -13.94 2.05 -19.30
N ASN A 86 -13.67 3.25 -18.79
CA ASN A 86 -12.70 4.18 -19.38
C ASN A 86 -11.26 3.90 -18.89
N GLY A 87 -11.09 3.24 -17.75
CA GLY A 87 -9.79 2.94 -17.14
C GLY A 87 -8.80 2.25 -18.09
N PRO A 88 -9.18 1.14 -18.74
CA PRO A 88 -8.32 0.43 -19.69
C PRO A 88 -7.86 1.29 -20.87
N GLU A 89 -8.74 2.18 -21.40
CA GLU A 89 -8.38 3.09 -22.49
C GLU A 89 -7.34 4.12 -22.03
N MET A 90 -7.52 4.67 -20.83
CA MET A 90 -6.55 5.60 -20.23
C MET A 90 -5.20 4.91 -20.01
N LEU A 91 -5.19 3.68 -19.54
CA LEU A 91 -3.97 2.90 -19.31
C LEU A 91 -3.25 2.57 -20.63
N LEU A 92 -4.02 2.23 -21.67
CA LEU A 92 -3.46 2.01 -23.01
C LEU A 92 -2.82 3.29 -23.58
N ALA A 93 -3.47 4.44 -23.39
CA ALA A 93 -2.92 5.73 -23.79
C ALA A 93 -1.61 6.05 -23.03
N LEU A 94 -1.54 5.73 -21.73
CA LEU A 94 -0.32 5.87 -20.93
C LEU A 94 0.84 5.02 -21.49
N ARG A 95 0.57 3.74 -21.84
CA ARG A 95 1.57 2.85 -22.47
C ARG A 95 2.10 3.43 -23.78
N GLY A 96 1.21 3.99 -24.61
CA GLY A 96 1.60 4.65 -25.87
C GLY A 96 2.49 5.87 -25.63
N LYS A 97 2.12 6.73 -24.68
CA LYS A 97 2.91 7.93 -24.32
C LYS A 97 4.25 7.58 -23.68
N MET A 98 4.33 6.54 -22.86
CA MET A 98 5.58 6.03 -22.30
C MET A 98 6.58 5.65 -23.39
N ASN A 99 6.12 4.93 -24.42
CA ASN A 99 6.98 4.49 -25.53
C ASN A 99 7.55 5.66 -26.35
N SER A 100 6.85 6.78 -26.41
CA SER A 100 7.32 7.98 -27.12
C SER A 100 8.04 8.99 -26.22
N ALA A 101 7.98 8.85 -24.91
CA ALA A 101 8.52 9.83 -23.96
C ALA A 101 10.02 10.12 -24.10
N MET A 102 10.78 9.16 -24.65
CA MET A 102 12.22 9.32 -24.88
C MET A 102 12.58 10.03 -26.20
N GLN A 103 11.60 10.29 -27.08
CA GLN A 103 11.83 10.86 -28.41
C GLN A 103 12.07 12.37 -28.37
N SER A 104 11.39 13.08 -27.45
CA SER A 104 11.54 14.53 -27.28
C SER A 104 11.07 15.00 -25.92
N GLU A 105 11.44 16.24 -25.55
CA GLU A 105 10.94 16.87 -24.33
C GLU A 105 9.40 17.08 -24.36
N ALA A 106 8.84 17.39 -25.52
CA ALA A 106 7.39 17.51 -25.67
C ALA A 106 6.68 16.19 -25.34
N HIS A 107 7.13 15.06 -25.90
CA HIS A 107 6.57 13.75 -25.60
C HIS A 107 6.77 13.34 -24.14
N ARG A 108 7.88 13.73 -23.53
CA ARG A 108 8.10 13.53 -22.08
C ARG A 108 7.08 14.29 -21.24
N ASN A 109 6.84 15.55 -21.57
CA ASN A 109 5.84 16.36 -20.87
C ASN A 109 4.42 15.80 -21.05
N ASP A 110 4.08 15.33 -22.24
CA ASP A 110 2.79 14.66 -22.51
C ASP A 110 2.61 13.40 -21.68
N PHE A 111 3.68 12.63 -21.48
CA PHE A 111 3.64 11.45 -20.61
C PHE A 111 3.48 11.83 -19.13
N VAL A 112 4.21 12.85 -18.67
CA VAL A 112 4.10 13.38 -17.30
C VAL A 112 2.67 13.85 -16.99
N GLU A 113 2.05 14.61 -17.88
CA GLU A 113 0.68 15.08 -17.68
C GLU A 113 -0.34 13.93 -17.71
N ALA A 114 -0.13 12.93 -18.58
CA ALA A 114 -0.99 11.74 -18.60
C ALA A 114 -0.87 10.91 -17.31
N LEU A 115 0.34 10.74 -16.75
CA LEU A 115 0.55 10.08 -15.46
C LEU A 115 -0.21 10.78 -14.33
N ARG A 116 -0.12 12.12 -14.27
CA ARG A 116 -0.85 12.91 -13.26
C ARG A 116 -2.35 12.80 -13.41
N THR A 117 -2.84 12.93 -14.64
CA THR A 117 -4.27 12.82 -14.94
C THR A 117 -4.80 11.45 -14.48
N TYR A 118 -4.08 10.38 -14.82
CA TYR A 118 -4.45 9.03 -14.39
C TYR A 118 -4.41 8.87 -12.87
N ALA A 119 -3.36 9.33 -12.21
CA ALA A 119 -3.23 9.27 -10.77
C ALA A 119 -4.37 10.04 -10.05
N GLN A 120 -4.75 11.20 -10.58
CA GLN A 120 -5.85 11.99 -10.05
C GLN A 120 -7.20 11.31 -10.26
N SER A 121 -7.44 10.67 -11.41
CA SER A 121 -8.69 9.93 -11.67
C SER A 121 -8.85 8.77 -10.69
N VAL A 122 -7.82 7.95 -10.47
CA VAL A 122 -7.84 6.87 -9.48
C VAL A 122 -8.13 7.39 -8.07
N LYS A 123 -7.47 8.47 -7.65
CA LYS A 123 -7.71 9.07 -6.32
C LYS A 123 -9.11 9.65 -6.17
N ALA A 124 -9.67 10.26 -7.23
CA ALA A 124 -11.03 10.79 -7.23
C ALA A 124 -12.07 9.69 -7.16
N HIS A 125 -11.86 8.61 -7.91
CA HIS A 125 -12.68 7.41 -7.93
C HIS A 125 -12.80 6.80 -6.52
N ILE A 126 -11.67 6.45 -5.91
CA ILE A 126 -11.62 5.89 -4.54
C ILE A 126 -12.34 6.81 -3.53
N ARG A 127 -12.10 8.12 -3.61
CA ARG A 127 -12.79 9.09 -2.72
C ARG A 127 -14.30 9.06 -2.89
N THR A 128 -14.78 8.92 -4.12
CA THR A 128 -16.23 8.86 -4.41
C THR A 128 -16.82 7.60 -3.80
N GLU A 129 -16.17 6.46 -3.96
CA GLU A 129 -16.64 5.20 -3.37
C GLU A 129 -16.65 5.23 -1.85
N GLU A 130 -15.54 5.63 -1.23
CA GLU A 130 -15.45 5.69 0.23
C GLU A 130 -16.45 6.68 0.85
N LYS A 131 -16.72 7.81 0.15
CA LYS A 131 -17.61 8.86 0.66
C LYS A 131 -19.08 8.60 0.36
N ASP A 132 -19.40 8.18 -0.85
CA ASP A 132 -20.78 8.19 -1.36
C ASP A 132 -21.36 6.76 -1.49
N VAL A 133 -20.54 5.73 -1.76
CA VAL A 133 -21.00 4.35 -1.96
C VAL A 133 -20.92 3.52 -0.67
N MET A 134 -19.78 3.51 0.01
CA MET A 134 -19.58 2.66 1.20
C MET A 134 -20.56 2.96 2.35
N PRO A 135 -20.91 4.22 2.68
CA PRO A 135 -21.91 4.51 3.69
C PRO A 135 -23.33 4.00 3.31
N LEU A 136 -23.69 4.16 2.03
CA LEU A 136 -24.97 3.63 1.53
C LEU A 136 -25.00 2.10 1.56
N ALA A 137 -23.92 1.43 1.17
CA ALA A 137 -23.82 -0.02 1.23
C ALA A 137 -23.99 -0.53 2.67
N ARG A 138 -23.35 0.10 3.64
CA ARG A 138 -23.48 -0.27 5.08
C ARG A 138 -24.91 -0.17 5.61
N THR A 139 -25.68 0.81 5.13
CA THR A 139 -27.01 1.07 5.66
C THR A 139 -28.13 0.39 4.87
N SER A 140 -27.90 0.04 3.60
CA SER A 140 -28.95 -0.44 2.70
C SER A 140 -28.90 -1.94 2.44
N LEU A 141 -27.72 -2.56 2.48
CA LEU A 141 -27.54 -3.99 2.17
C LEU A 141 -27.94 -4.87 3.35
N THR A 142 -28.60 -5.99 3.05
CA THR A 142 -29.02 -7.00 4.04
C THR A 142 -27.85 -7.93 4.40
N ALA A 143 -28.05 -8.78 5.40
CA ALA A 143 -27.07 -9.79 5.78
C ALA A 143 -26.80 -10.80 4.68
N GLU A 144 -27.84 -11.17 3.91
CA GLU A 144 -27.72 -12.08 2.77
C GLU A 144 -26.93 -11.44 1.61
N ASP A 145 -27.19 -10.15 1.32
CA ASP A 145 -26.41 -9.40 0.31
C ASP A 145 -24.93 -9.39 0.70
N TRP A 146 -24.63 -9.09 1.99
CA TRP A 146 -23.26 -9.07 2.49
C TRP A 146 -22.58 -10.44 2.45
N GLN A 147 -23.30 -11.52 2.72
CA GLN A 147 -22.73 -12.87 2.63
C GLN A 147 -22.23 -13.15 1.21
N SER A 148 -23.04 -12.86 0.19
CA SER A 148 -22.67 -13.06 -1.22
C SER A 148 -21.48 -12.19 -1.63
N ILE A 149 -21.43 -10.92 -1.16
CA ILE A 149 -20.36 -10.00 -1.44
C ILE A 149 -19.07 -10.42 -0.70
N ASP A 150 -19.16 -10.84 0.56
CA ASP A 150 -18.03 -11.32 1.36
C ASP A 150 -17.38 -12.56 0.70
N GLU A 151 -18.16 -13.48 0.13
CA GLU A 151 -17.66 -14.64 -0.62
C GLU A 151 -16.91 -14.21 -1.89
N ALA A 152 -17.43 -13.23 -2.64
CA ALA A 152 -16.81 -12.74 -3.86
C ALA A 152 -15.49 -11.99 -3.60
N PHE A 153 -15.44 -11.21 -2.51
CA PHE A 153 -14.24 -10.43 -2.14
C PHE A 153 -13.25 -11.24 -1.31
N GLY A 154 -13.66 -12.34 -0.65
CA GLY A 154 -12.80 -13.16 0.20
C GLY A 154 -11.61 -13.80 -0.53
N ASN A 155 -11.71 -13.98 -1.84
CA ASN A 155 -10.62 -14.47 -2.67
C ASN A 155 -9.74 -13.29 -3.14
N ASN A 156 -8.95 -12.73 -2.23
CA ASN A 156 -8.05 -11.60 -2.55
C ASN A 156 -6.83 -12.11 -3.34
N ALA A 157 -6.88 -11.93 -4.65
CA ALA A 157 -5.85 -12.32 -5.61
C ALA A 157 -4.90 -11.17 -6.00
N ASP A 158 -4.73 -10.14 -5.13
CA ASP A 158 -3.79 -9.04 -5.40
C ASP A 158 -2.36 -9.59 -5.63
N PRO A 159 -1.80 -9.43 -6.84
CA PRO A 159 -0.51 -10.03 -7.19
C PRO A 159 0.69 -9.34 -6.55
N VAL A 160 0.53 -8.13 -6.01
CA VAL A 160 1.60 -7.33 -5.39
C VAL A 160 1.44 -7.24 -3.88
N PHE A 161 0.24 -6.91 -3.39
CA PHE A 161 -0.03 -6.67 -1.98
C PHE A 161 -0.79 -7.81 -1.29
N GLY A 162 -1.20 -8.85 -2.04
CA GLY A 162 -1.81 -10.06 -1.49
C GLY A 162 -0.83 -10.91 -0.68
N GLY A 163 -1.33 -12.01 -0.09
CA GLY A 163 -0.58 -12.85 0.84
C GLY A 163 0.75 -13.41 0.32
N GLU A 164 0.81 -13.71 -0.99
CA GLU A 164 2.05 -14.10 -1.68
C GLU A 164 2.17 -13.31 -2.97
N ALA A 165 3.02 -12.28 -2.98
CA ALA A 165 3.32 -11.54 -4.21
C ALA A 165 4.00 -12.46 -5.23
N LYS A 166 3.48 -12.51 -6.46
CA LYS A 166 4.09 -13.24 -7.56
C LYS A 166 5.52 -12.76 -7.79
N ALA A 167 6.42 -13.68 -8.17
CA ALA A 167 7.85 -13.39 -8.31
C ALA A 167 8.12 -12.21 -9.28
N GLU A 168 7.34 -12.10 -10.32
CA GLU A 168 7.41 -11.04 -11.34
C GLU A 168 7.07 -9.64 -10.80
N PHE A 169 6.20 -9.56 -9.76
CA PHE A 169 5.79 -8.29 -9.16
C PHE A 169 6.60 -7.88 -7.91
N ARG A 170 7.49 -8.74 -7.39
CA ARG A 170 8.27 -8.42 -6.18
C ARG A 170 9.15 -7.17 -6.34
N GLN A 171 9.78 -6.99 -7.49
CA GLN A 171 10.55 -5.77 -7.75
C GLN A 171 9.65 -4.54 -7.83
N THR A 172 8.48 -4.67 -8.46
CA THR A 172 7.49 -3.60 -8.54
C THR A 172 7.01 -3.20 -7.16
N LEU A 173 6.64 -4.18 -6.31
CA LEU A 173 6.27 -3.94 -4.92
C LEU A 173 7.37 -3.20 -4.15
N HIS A 174 8.61 -3.68 -4.24
CA HIS A 174 9.74 -3.04 -3.57
C HIS A 174 9.89 -1.57 -4.00
N ARG A 175 9.83 -1.30 -5.30
CA ARG A 175 9.92 0.06 -5.83
C ARG A 175 8.71 0.92 -5.48
N LEU A 176 7.49 0.37 -5.50
CA LEU A 176 6.28 1.07 -5.08
C LEU A 176 6.38 1.51 -3.62
N VAL A 177 6.83 0.64 -2.74
CA VAL A 177 7.02 0.95 -1.32
C VAL A 177 8.09 2.04 -1.12
N HIS A 178 9.17 2.01 -1.90
CA HIS A 178 10.25 2.98 -1.77
C HIS A 178 9.94 4.35 -2.41
N LEU A 179 9.19 4.38 -3.50
CA LEU A 179 8.90 5.61 -4.24
C LEU A 179 7.64 6.33 -3.76
N ALA A 180 6.65 5.61 -3.24
CA ALA A 180 5.43 6.25 -2.77
C ALA A 180 5.73 7.20 -1.60
N PRO A 181 5.25 8.46 -1.65
CA PRO A 181 5.46 9.42 -0.56
C PRO A 181 4.76 8.98 0.72
N ALA A 182 5.26 9.39 1.87
CA ALA A 182 4.60 9.15 3.15
C ALA A 182 3.20 9.79 3.17
N PRO A 183 2.16 9.17 3.76
CA PRO A 183 2.20 7.89 4.48
C PRO A 183 1.99 6.66 3.60
N ALA A 184 1.85 6.80 2.28
CA ALA A 184 1.57 5.70 1.35
C ALA A 184 2.78 4.77 1.15
N GLY A 185 4.00 5.30 1.30
CA GLY A 185 5.25 4.56 1.21
C GLY A 185 6.35 5.19 2.06
N LEU A 186 7.60 4.90 1.72
CA LEU A 186 8.77 5.36 2.47
C LEU A 186 9.22 6.79 2.11
N GLY A 187 8.62 7.39 1.08
CA GLY A 187 9.00 8.70 0.54
C GLY A 187 10.23 8.64 -0.36
N ALA A 188 10.26 9.48 -1.38
CA ALA A 188 11.49 9.73 -2.12
C ALA A 188 12.39 10.63 -1.25
N HIS A 189 13.25 10.06 -0.42
CA HIS A 189 14.46 10.74 -0.02
C HIS A 189 15.45 10.60 -1.17
N GLU A 190 15.90 11.74 -1.69
CA GLU A 190 16.89 12.00 -2.73
C GLU A 190 17.41 10.75 -3.47
N ALA A 191 17.13 10.67 -4.76
CA ALA A 191 17.62 9.63 -5.65
C ALA A 191 19.17 9.65 -5.73
N GLY A 192 19.80 9.24 -4.64
CA GLY A 192 21.15 8.73 -4.63
C GLY A 192 21.07 7.33 -5.20
N SER A 193 21.54 7.18 -6.42
CA SER A 193 21.91 5.94 -7.09
C SER A 193 21.53 4.66 -6.34
N LEU A 194 20.52 3.92 -6.85
CA LEU A 194 20.29 2.53 -6.45
C LEU A 194 21.48 1.67 -6.96
N THR A 195 22.59 1.76 -6.28
CA THR A 195 23.59 0.72 -6.34
C THR A 195 23.07 -0.41 -5.45
N THR A 196 22.94 -1.62 -5.99
CA THR A 196 22.92 -2.88 -5.24
C THR A 196 24.28 -3.05 -4.53
N GLY A 197 24.56 -2.14 -3.63
CA GLY A 197 25.69 -2.19 -2.75
C GLY A 197 25.11 -2.28 -1.33
N THR A 198 25.53 -3.26 -0.59
CA THR A 198 25.49 -3.26 0.86
C THR A 198 26.33 -2.07 1.34
N ALA A 199 25.77 -0.86 1.26
CA ALA A 199 26.34 0.30 1.93
C ALA A 199 26.29 -0.04 3.43
N LYS A 200 27.45 -0.26 4.02
CA LYS A 200 27.56 -0.37 5.49
C LYS A 200 26.92 0.89 6.06
N PRO A 201 25.93 0.74 6.97
CA PRO A 201 25.34 1.88 7.63
C PRO A 201 26.46 2.74 8.23
N THR A 202 26.48 4.02 7.90
CA THR A 202 27.54 4.96 8.37
C THR A 202 27.16 5.66 9.67
N GLY A 203 25.92 5.45 10.15
CA GLY A 203 25.41 6.04 11.39
C GLY A 203 25.71 5.21 12.63
N GLU A 204 25.62 5.85 13.81
CA GLU A 204 25.63 5.18 15.10
C GLU A 204 24.44 4.21 15.21
N LEU A 205 24.65 3.01 15.78
CA LEU A 205 23.58 2.02 16.01
C LEU A 205 22.56 2.59 17.01
N LEU A 206 21.35 2.83 16.53
CA LEU A 206 20.28 3.42 17.32
C LEU A 206 19.38 2.35 17.96
N LEU A 207 19.00 1.34 17.20
CA LEU A 207 18.17 0.23 17.66
C LEU A 207 18.84 -1.10 17.31
N SER A 208 18.96 -1.98 18.28
CA SER A 208 19.37 -3.35 18.09
C SER A 208 18.35 -4.28 18.74
N VAL A 209 17.76 -5.15 17.94
CA VAL A 209 16.84 -6.20 18.37
C VAL A 209 17.51 -7.53 18.08
N THR A 210 17.65 -8.38 19.09
CA THR A 210 18.32 -9.69 18.96
C THR A 210 17.41 -10.78 19.49
N GLY A 211 17.14 -11.80 18.64
CA GLY A 211 16.40 -12.99 19.01
C GLY A 211 14.98 -12.70 19.51
N MET A 212 14.30 -11.63 19.00
CA MET A 212 12.99 -11.25 19.50
C MET A 212 11.95 -12.32 19.26
N GLU A 213 11.33 -12.81 20.33
CA GLU A 213 10.19 -13.71 20.31
C GLU A 213 8.97 -13.05 20.97
N SER A 214 7.79 -13.32 20.42
CA SER A 214 6.52 -12.86 21.01
C SER A 214 5.42 -13.86 20.71
N CYS A 215 4.51 -14.05 21.68
CA CYS A 215 3.43 -15.02 21.61
C CYS A 215 2.08 -14.39 21.87
N TYR A 216 1.04 -14.88 21.19
CA TYR A 216 -0.35 -14.70 21.55
C TYR A 216 -0.88 -16.00 22.16
N GLY A 217 -0.96 -16.06 23.48
CA GLY A 217 -1.26 -17.30 24.19
C GLY A 217 -0.20 -18.38 23.87
N ARG A 218 -0.61 -19.48 23.24
CA ARG A 218 0.27 -20.57 22.84
C ARG A 218 0.87 -20.42 21.44
N ILE A 219 0.47 -19.42 20.68
CA ILE A 219 0.91 -19.21 19.28
C ILE A 219 2.13 -18.28 19.29
N LYS A 220 3.28 -18.80 18.87
CA LYS A 220 4.51 -18.02 18.70
C LYS A 220 4.43 -17.24 17.38
N ALA A 221 4.21 -15.94 17.47
CA ALA A 221 4.08 -15.02 16.33
C ALA A 221 5.42 -14.48 15.82
N LEU A 222 6.40 -14.29 16.72
CA LEU A 222 7.80 -13.99 16.37
C LEU A 222 8.70 -15.13 16.87
N LYS A 223 9.63 -15.56 16.02
CA LYS A 223 10.42 -16.78 16.22
C LYS A 223 11.94 -16.51 16.23
N GLY A 224 12.37 -15.46 16.92
CA GLY A 224 13.78 -15.11 16.98
C GLY A 224 14.18 -14.13 15.86
N LEU A 225 13.56 -12.95 15.82
CA LEU A 225 13.84 -11.92 14.82
C LEU A 225 14.98 -11.01 15.29
N ASP A 226 15.94 -10.76 14.38
CA ASP A 226 17.02 -9.81 14.55
C ASP A 226 16.80 -8.61 13.63
N VAL A 227 16.95 -7.37 14.15
CA VAL A 227 16.83 -6.12 13.40
C VAL A 227 17.80 -5.10 13.97
N GLU A 228 18.51 -4.40 13.10
CA GLU A 228 19.33 -3.24 13.44
C GLU A 228 18.86 -2.01 12.69
N VAL A 229 18.85 -0.86 13.36
CA VAL A 229 18.53 0.44 12.75
C VAL A 229 19.59 1.44 13.21
N HIS A 230 20.22 2.11 12.26
CA HIS A 230 21.22 3.13 12.51
C HIS A 230 20.59 4.53 12.51
N LYS A 231 21.25 5.48 13.14
CA LYS A 231 20.79 6.87 13.24
C LYS A 231 20.64 7.48 11.85
N GLY A 232 19.44 7.99 11.55
CA GLY A 232 19.09 8.52 10.22
C GLY A 232 18.75 7.47 9.18
N GLU A 233 18.71 6.18 9.56
CA GLU A 233 18.36 5.09 8.66
C GLU A 233 16.84 4.89 8.61
N LEU A 234 16.36 4.49 7.45
CA LEU A 234 14.99 4.05 7.21
C LEU A 234 14.97 2.56 6.91
N VAL A 235 14.31 1.79 7.77
CA VAL A 235 14.21 0.32 7.65
C VAL A 235 12.78 -0.08 7.31
N ALA A 236 12.59 -0.87 6.25
CA ALA A 236 11.31 -1.42 5.86
C ALA A 236 11.15 -2.88 6.32
N LEU A 237 10.04 -3.17 7.01
CA LEU A 237 9.64 -4.54 7.33
C LEU A 237 8.73 -5.07 6.22
N VAL A 238 9.25 -6.01 5.43
CA VAL A 238 8.54 -6.63 4.32
C VAL A 238 8.20 -8.07 4.63
N GLY A 239 7.00 -8.53 4.26
CA GLY A 239 6.56 -9.90 4.47
C GLY A 239 5.05 -10.06 4.25
N ALA A 240 4.59 -11.29 4.02
CA ALA A 240 3.19 -11.65 3.85
C ALA A 240 2.31 -11.23 5.05
N ASN A 241 1.00 -11.18 4.84
CA ASN A 241 0.05 -11.02 5.95
C ASN A 241 0.19 -12.21 6.91
N GLY A 242 0.24 -11.93 8.21
CA GLY A 242 0.54 -12.95 9.21
C GLY A 242 2.04 -13.22 9.46
N ALA A 243 2.98 -12.63 8.70
CA ALA A 243 4.42 -12.79 8.90
C ALA A 243 4.97 -12.16 10.20
N GLY A 244 4.13 -11.54 11.02
CA GLY A 244 4.52 -10.97 12.31
C GLY A 244 4.94 -9.50 12.28
N LYS A 245 4.78 -8.76 11.16
CA LYS A 245 5.16 -7.33 11.05
C LYS A 245 4.52 -6.47 12.14
N THR A 246 3.19 -6.54 12.25
CA THR A 246 2.43 -5.82 13.29
C THR A 246 2.81 -6.28 14.69
N THR A 247 3.07 -7.57 14.87
CA THR A 247 3.54 -8.12 16.14
C THR A 247 4.91 -7.56 16.52
N PHE A 248 5.84 -7.46 15.54
CA PHE A 248 7.15 -6.84 15.77
C PHE A 248 6.98 -5.38 16.22
N MET A 249 6.19 -4.57 15.49
CA MET A 249 5.96 -3.16 15.84
C MET A 249 5.35 -3.01 17.23
N ARG A 250 4.35 -3.83 17.58
CA ARG A 250 3.71 -3.82 18.90
C ARG A 250 4.65 -4.31 20.01
N THR A 251 5.52 -5.27 19.74
CA THR A 251 6.50 -5.77 20.71
C THR A 251 7.62 -4.76 20.93
N HIS A 252 8.15 -4.18 19.86
CA HIS A 252 9.16 -3.15 19.91
C HIS A 252 8.66 -1.87 20.62
N SER A 253 7.41 -1.47 20.44
CA SER A 253 6.80 -0.32 21.14
C SER A 253 6.38 -0.63 22.58
N GLY A 254 6.41 -1.91 23.01
CA GLY A 254 6.05 -2.31 24.36
C GLY A 254 4.56 -2.51 24.61
N VAL A 255 3.74 -2.49 23.56
CA VAL A 255 2.30 -2.79 23.62
C VAL A 255 2.04 -4.30 23.74
N GLN A 256 2.88 -5.11 23.06
CA GLN A 256 2.85 -6.57 23.12
C GLN A 256 4.06 -7.08 23.93
N PRO A 257 3.87 -8.01 24.89
CA PRO A 257 4.98 -8.57 25.63
C PRO A 257 5.96 -9.34 24.74
N MET A 258 7.24 -9.16 24.98
CA MET A 258 8.31 -9.99 24.42
C MET A 258 8.48 -11.24 25.30
N SER A 259 8.51 -12.43 24.69
CA SER A 259 8.71 -13.71 25.42
C SER A 259 10.18 -14.10 25.54
N ALA A 260 11.02 -13.72 24.56
CA ALA A 260 12.47 -13.90 24.58
C ALA A 260 13.16 -12.87 23.68
N GLY A 261 14.46 -12.72 23.83
CA GLY A 261 15.30 -11.80 23.07
C GLY A 261 15.69 -10.54 23.84
N LYS A 262 16.29 -9.58 23.14
CA LYS A 262 16.78 -8.33 23.70
C LYS A 262 16.53 -7.16 22.77
N ILE A 263 16.21 -6.00 23.34
CA ILE A 263 16.07 -4.74 22.60
C ILE A 263 16.98 -3.70 23.26
N LEU A 264 17.93 -3.18 22.51
CA LEU A 264 18.74 -2.01 22.88
C LEU A 264 18.31 -0.81 22.05
N PHE A 265 18.09 0.33 22.69
CA PHE A 265 17.82 1.61 22.05
C PHE A 265 18.80 2.66 22.57
N ALA A 266 19.57 3.27 21.67
CA ALA A 266 20.67 4.18 22.02
C ALA A 266 21.60 3.59 23.09
N GLY A 267 21.90 2.27 23.00
CA GLY A 267 22.74 1.55 23.96
C GLY A 267 22.04 1.12 25.26
N GLU A 268 20.84 1.59 25.57
CA GLU A 268 20.07 1.24 26.76
C GLU A 268 19.20 0.01 26.53
N ASP A 269 19.17 -0.93 27.46
CA ASP A 269 18.30 -2.10 27.41
C ASP A 269 16.85 -1.71 27.76
N ILE A 270 15.97 -1.78 26.76
CA ILE A 270 14.55 -1.43 26.89
C ILE A 270 13.64 -2.67 26.83
N SER A 271 14.20 -3.88 26.85
CA SER A 271 13.47 -5.14 26.66
C SER A 271 12.24 -5.28 27.54
N ARG A 272 12.34 -4.82 28.79
CA ARG A 272 11.27 -4.92 29.81
C ARG A 272 10.58 -3.60 30.11
N LEU A 273 10.92 -2.53 29.39
CA LEU A 273 10.27 -1.23 29.63
C LEU A 273 8.84 -1.22 29.10
N ARG A 274 7.95 -0.60 29.86
CA ARG A 274 6.57 -0.34 29.46
C ARG A 274 6.50 0.64 28.28
N ALA A 275 5.41 0.59 27.52
CA ALA A 275 5.21 1.42 26.33
C ALA A 275 5.35 2.93 26.63
N ASP A 276 4.77 3.42 27.73
CA ASP A 276 4.86 4.83 28.13
C ASP A 276 6.30 5.30 28.39
N LEU A 277 7.15 4.43 28.92
CA LEU A 277 8.57 4.73 29.13
C LEU A 277 9.39 4.69 27.85
N ARG A 278 8.99 3.86 26.88
CA ARG A 278 9.63 3.83 25.54
C ARG A 278 9.29 5.09 24.75
N VAL A 279 8.03 5.56 24.83
CA VAL A 279 7.63 6.85 24.21
C VAL A 279 8.46 8.00 24.75
N ARG A 280 8.70 8.07 26.05
CA ARG A 280 9.56 9.12 26.67
C ARG A 280 11.01 9.09 26.18
N ARG A 281 11.47 7.96 25.63
CA ARG A 281 12.80 7.80 25.01
C ARG A 281 12.80 8.10 23.51
N GLY A 282 11.65 8.47 22.94
CA GLY A 282 11.50 8.82 21.54
C GLY A 282 11.05 7.66 20.63
N ILE A 283 10.64 6.52 21.20
CA ILE A 283 10.09 5.41 20.41
C ILE A 283 8.59 5.59 20.28
N CYS A 284 8.12 6.06 19.13
CA CYS A 284 6.71 6.25 18.86
C CYS A 284 6.24 5.26 17.78
N GLN A 285 5.04 4.74 17.95
CA GLN A 285 4.38 3.90 16.96
C GLN A 285 3.11 4.61 16.48
N SER A 286 2.98 4.78 15.15
CA SER A 286 1.69 5.12 14.55
C SER A 286 0.87 3.83 14.41
N PRO A 287 -0.33 3.75 14.98
CA PRO A 287 -1.17 2.57 14.84
C PRO A 287 -1.71 2.44 13.42
N GLU A 288 -2.01 1.21 12.99
CA GLU A 288 -2.72 0.94 11.74
C GLU A 288 -4.12 1.55 11.80
N GLY A 289 -4.59 2.15 10.68
CA GLY A 289 -5.98 2.60 10.55
C GLY A 289 -6.29 3.96 11.14
N ARG A 290 -5.56 5.03 10.76
CA ARG A 290 -5.95 6.45 11.03
C ARG A 290 -6.58 6.71 12.41
N GLN A 291 -6.12 6.03 13.46
CA GLN A 291 -6.54 6.37 14.81
C GLN A 291 -5.88 7.71 15.17
N VAL A 292 -6.63 8.79 14.97
CA VAL A 292 -6.29 10.13 15.47
C VAL A 292 -6.76 10.15 16.93
N PHE A 293 -5.87 10.45 17.85
CA PHE A 293 -6.20 10.73 19.25
C PHE A 293 -6.85 12.10 19.38
#